data_70db8c7f341448c87dfcb6280af0b6c2
#
_entry.id   70db8c7f341448c87dfcb6280af0b6c2
#
_cell.length_a   1.000
_cell.length_b   1.000
_cell.length_c   1.000
_cell.angle_alpha   90.00
_cell.angle_beta   90.00
_cell.angle_gamma   90.00
#
_symmetry.space_group_name_H-M   'P 1'
#
loop_
_entity.id
_entity.type
_entity.pdbx_description
1 polymer ?
#
loop_
_entity_poly.entity_id
_entity_poly.type
_entity_poly.pdbx_seq_one_letter_code
_entity_poly.pdbx_strand_id
1 'polypeptide(L)'
;MTEAASRRLFAVAGGHFGKYSFSKVSPEALLALPIKTIEKAIYPVGFYHTKAQTLHKVSRDLLNRFQGKVPDSLEELLTLKGVGRKSANLVLTLSFHKPGICVDTHVHRISNRLGYVKTKTPDETEMALRRKLPKRYWIEFNDLLVPFGQNLCRPISPFCSRCPIERHCSKVDVTLHR
;
A
#
# COMPACT_ATOMS: atom_id res chain seq x y z
N MET A 1 -2.43 -11.76 18.90
CA MET A 1 -2.08 -10.74 17.87
C MET A 1 -0.81 -10.07 18.33
N THR A 2 0.23 -10.08 17.53
CA THR A 2 1.46 -9.40 17.92
C THR A 2 1.26 -7.88 17.80
N GLU A 3 1.71 -7.12 18.77
CA GLU A 3 1.78 -5.66 18.81
C GLU A 3 2.34 -5.07 17.48
N ALA A 4 3.18 -5.82 16.80
CA ALA A 4 3.75 -5.51 15.50
C ALA A 4 2.70 -5.42 14.37
N ALA A 5 1.65 -6.23 14.36
CA ALA A 5 0.62 -6.21 13.32
C ALA A 5 -0.27 -4.95 13.42
N SER A 6 -0.62 -4.54 14.63
CA SER A 6 -1.35 -3.29 14.87
C SER A 6 -0.52 -2.06 14.48
N ARG A 7 0.76 -2.04 14.84
CA ARG A 7 1.68 -0.94 14.48
C ARG A 7 1.81 -0.73 12.97
N ARG A 8 1.85 -1.83 12.19
CA ARG A 8 2.05 -1.77 10.74
C ARG A 8 0.78 -1.41 9.98
N LEU A 9 -0.41 -1.83 10.45
CA LEU A 9 -1.68 -1.41 9.86
C LEU A 9 -1.81 0.12 9.84
N PHE A 10 -1.35 0.78 10.90
CA PHE A 10 -1.39 2.24 11.02
C PHE A 10 -0.25 2.95 10.30
N ALA A 11 0.91 2.33 10.13
CA ALA A 11 2.00 2.84 9.29
C ALA A 11 1.60 2.93 7.81
N VAL A 12 0.77 2.00 7.33
CA VAL A 12 0.19 2.01 5.97
C VAL A 12 -0.71 3.22 5.73
N ALA A 13 -1.31 3.79 6.77
CA ALA A 13 -2.18 4.97 6.65
C ALA A 13 -1.43 6.27 6.35
N GLY A 14 -0.08 6.29 6.35
CA GLY A 14 0.67 7.47 5.90
C GLY A 14 1.89 7.93 6.68
N GLY A 15 2.66 7.03 7.23
CA GLY A 15 4.12 7.20 7.35
C GLY A 15 4.76 8.24 8.27
N HIS A 16 4.07 9.12 8.98
CA HIS A 16 4.73 10.00 9.96
C HIS A 16 3.82 10.37 11.13
N PHE A 17 3.96 9.65 12.21
CA PHE A 17 3.36 10.01 13.50
C PHE A 17 4.46 10.51 14.45
N GLY A 18 5.00 11.70 14.18
CA GLY A 18 6.22 12.22 14.82
C GLY A 18 6.21 12.46 16.33
N LYS A 19 5.11 12.25 17.06
CA LYS A 19 5.04 12.47 18.53
C LYS A 19 4.22 11.42 19.29
N TYR A 20 3.61 10.44 18.64
CA TYR A 20 2.77 9.45 19.32
C TYR A 20 3.47 8.08 19.34
N SER A 21 3.62 7.51 20.54
CA SER A 21 4.11 6.14 20.70
C SER A 21 3.09 5.16 20.12
N PHE A 22 3.46 4.43 19.09
CA PHE A 22 2.64 3.39 18.46
C PHE A 22 2.29 2.20 19.38
N SER A 23 2.90 2.12 20.54
CA SER A 23 2.67 1.04 21.50
C SER A 23 1.26 1.03 22.11
N LYS A 24 0.49 2.11 21.92
CA LYS A 24 -0.86 2.27 22.48
C LYS A 24 -1.98 2.44 21.44
N VAL A 25 -1.71 2.24 20.16
CA VAL A 25 -2.74 2.38 19.12
C VAL A 25 -3.50 1.07 18.98
N SER A 26 -4.71 1.03 19.53
CA SER A 26 -5.67 -0.06 19.37
C SER A 26 -6.95 0.46 18.73
N PRO A 27 -7.83 -0.42 18.18
CA PRO A 27 -9.13 -0.01 17.67
C PRO A 27 -9.96 0.76 18.71
N GLU A 28 -9.92 0.32 19.97
CA GLU A 28 -10.62 0.99 21.11
C GLU A 28 -10.06 2.39 21.35
N ALA A 29 -8.74 2.51 21.41
CA ALA A 29 -8.07 3.80 21.64
C ALA A 29 -8.39 4.79 20.51
N LEU A 30 -8.44 4.33 19.25
CA LEU A 30 -8.81 5.18 18.12
C LEU A 30 -10.26 5.64 18.17
N LEU A 31 -11.18 4.78 18.58
CA LEU A 31 -12.59 5.14 18.73
C LEU A 31 -12.83 6.11 19.88
N ALA A 32 -12.02 6.04 20.93
CA ALA A 32 -12.09 6.99 22.06
C ALA A 32 -11.61 8.41 21.68
N LEU A 33 -10.85 8.55 20.59
CA LEU A 33 -10.35 9.86 20.17
C LEU A 33 -11.37 10.57 19.24
N PRO A 34 -11.58 11.89 19.43
CA PRO A 34 -12.29 12.69 18.45
C PRO A 34 -11.61 12.64 17.07
N ILE A 35 -12.39 12.58 15.99
CA ILE A 35 -11.86 12.53 14.60
C ILE A 35 -10.87 13.67 14.34
N LYS A 36 -11.16 14.89 14.83
CA LYS A 36 -10.26 16.05 14.69
C LYS A 36 -8.89 15.82 15.33
N THR A 37 -8.81 15.05 16.41
CA THR A 37 -7.54 14.70 17.05
C THR A 37 -6.73 13.74 16.15
N ILE A 38 -7.39 12.77 15.54
CA ILE A 38 -6.77 11.86 14.59
C ILE A 38 -6.29 12.64 13.34
N GLU A 39 -7.12 13.55 12.81
CA GLU A 39 -6.75 14.42 11.69
C GLU A 39 -5.46 15.20 11.97
N LYS A 40 -5.36 15.84 13.14
CA LYS A 40 -4.15 16.58 13.55
C LYS A 40 -2.94 15.66 13.67
N ALA A 41 -3.13 14.44 14.16
CA ALA A 41 -2.05 13.49 14.36
C ALA A 41 -1.47 12.95 13.02
N ILE A 42 -2.32 12.80 12.01
CA ILE A 42 -1.89 12.27 10.71
C ILE A 42 -1.57 13.36 9.67
N TYR A 43 -1.78 14.65 10.01
CA TYR A 43 -1.36 15.77 9.14
C TYR A 43 0.18 15.79 9.00
N PRO A 44 0.76 16.03 7.79
CA PRO A 44 0.18 16.48 6.52
C PRO A 44 -0.07 15.35 5.49
N VAL A 45 -0.48 14.19 5.90
CA VAL A 45 -0.74 13.06 4.99
C VAL A 45 -1.86 13.42 4.00
N GLY A 46 -1.65 13.15 2.71
CA GLY A 46 -2.69 13.40 1.70
C GLY A 46 -4.03 12.75 2.06
N PHE A 47 -5.13 13.49 1.89
CA PHE A 47 -6.49 13.06 2.23
C PHE A 47 -6.69 12.73 3.72
N TYR A 48 -5.97 13.41 4.62
CA TYR A 48 -5.98 13.11 6.06
C TYR A 48 -7.38 13.15 6.69
N HIS A 49 -8.28 14.03 6.25
CA HIS A 49 -9.66 14.05 6.70
C HIS A 49 -10.39 12.74 6.41
N THR A 50 -10.35 12.28 5.16
CA THR A 50 -10.96 11.00 4.76
C THR A 50 -10.30 9.82 5.47
N LYS A 51 -8.97 9.85 5.64
CA LYS A 51 -8.24 8.81 6.35
C LYS A 51 -8.60 8.72 7.82
N ALA A 52 -8.77 9.84 8.52
CA ALA A 52 -9.21 9.85 9.92
C ALA A 52 -10.59 9.22 10.09
N GLN A 53 -11.53 9.56 9.20
CA GLN A 53 -12.86 8.93 9.18
C GLN A 53 -12.79 7.43 8.87
N THR A 54 -11.93 7.04 7.92
CA THR A 54 -11.71 5.63 7.58
C THR A 54 -11.14 4.85 8.75
N LEU A 55 -10.15 5.40 9.47
CA LEU A 55 -9.59 4.78 10.67
C LEU A 55 -10.67 4.53 11.72
N HIS A 56 -11.56 5.50 11.96
CA HIS A 56 -12.70 5.32 12.87
C HIS A 56 -13.64 4.19 12.43
N LYS A 57 -14.00 4.15 11.13
CA LYS A 57 -14.89 3.11 10.58
C LYS A 57 -14.25 1.72 10.69
N VAL A 58 -13.00 1.60 10.26
CA VAL A 58 -12.24 0.33 10.33
C VAL A 58 -12.10 -0.14 11.79
N SER A 59 -11.77 0.76 12.72
CA SER A 59 -11.70 0.40 14.14
C SER A 59 -13.00 -0.17 14.68
N ARG A 60 -14.13 0.45 14.30
CA ARG A 60 -15.48 -0.03 14.69
C ARG A 60 -15.76 -1.41 14.08
N ASP A 61 -15.48 -1.60 12.79
CA ASP A 61 -15.66 -2.88 12.12
C ASP A 61 -14.79 -3.98 12.74
N LEU A 62 -13.54 -3.67 13.09
CA LEU A 62 -12.65 -4.62 13.76
C LEU A 62 -13.22 -5.06 15.12
N LEU A 63 -13.73 -4.14 15.92
CA LEU A 63 -14.34 -4.50 17.21
C LEU A 63 -15.61 -5.31 17.05
N ASN A 64 -16.52 -4.88 16.18
CA ASN A 64 -17.84 -5.48 16.05
C ASN A 64 -17.80 -6.84 15.35
N ARG A 65 -16.92 -7.04 14.39
CA ARG A 65 -16.92 -8.22 13.50
C ARG A 65 -15.74 -9.14 13.73
N PHE A 66 -14.62 -8.62 14.21
CA PHE A 66 -13.36 -9.35 14.31
C PHE A 66 -12.76 -9.37 15.72
N GLN A 67 -13.56 -9.01 16.75
CA GLN A 67 -13.13 -9.02 18.16
C GLN A 67 -11.85 -8.18 18.40
N GLY A 68 -11.72 -7.05 17.72
CA GLY A 68 -10.54 -6.19 17.78
C GLY A 68 -9.30 -6.72 17.05
N LYS A 69 -9.40 -7.85 16.36
CA LYS A 69 -8.29 -8.46 15.62
C LYS A 69 -8.32 -8.01 14.16
N VAL A 70 -7.12 -7.81 13.58
CA VAL A 70 -6.99 -7.55 12.14
C VAL A 70 -7.11 -8.88 11.39
N PRO A 71 -8.02 -9.00 10.40
CA PRO A 71 -8.14 -10.18 9.58
C PRO A 71 -6.84 -10.46 8.80
N ASP A 72 -6.56 -11.72 8.55
CA ASP A 72 -5.35 -12.18 7.88
C ASP A 72 -5.62 -12.86 6.52
N SER A 73 -6.80 -12.59 5.95
CA SER A 73 -7.19 -12.97 4.59
C SER A 73 -7.52 -11.74 3.74
N LEU A 74 -7.27 -11.84 2.43
CA LEU A 74 -7.55 -10.74 1.49
C LEU A 74 -9.05 -10.43 1.45
N GLU A 75 -9.85 -11.48 1.44
CA GLU A 75 -11.30 -11.43 1.35
C GLU A 75 -11.89 -10.65 2.53
N GLU A 76 -11.49 -10.98 3.74
CA GLU A 76 -11.98 -10.30 4.95
C GLU A 76 -11.49 -8.86 5.03
N LEU A 77 -10.22 -8.60 4.70
CA LEU A 77 -9.66 -7.24 4.67
C LEU A 77 -10.43 -6.33 3.70
N LEU A 78 -10.84 -6.85 2.55
CA LEU A 78 -11.62 -6.11 1.55
C LEU A 78 -13.06 -5.81 2.01
N THR A 79 -13.59 -6.51 3.02
CA THR A 79 -14.89 -6.18 3.61
C THR A 79 -14.86 -4.96 4.51
N LEU A 80 -13.68 -4.52 4.93
CA LEU A 80 -13.51 -3.33 5.78
C LEU A 80 -13.68 -2.07 4.93
N LYS A 81 -14.64 -1.22 5.30
CA LYS A 81 -14.96 -0.02 4.52
C LYS A 81 -13.80 0.97 4.48
N GLY A 82 -13.27 1.21 3.28
CA GLY A 82 -12.12 2.09 3.03
C GLY A 82 -10.77 1.36 2.98
N VAL A 83 -10.77 0.03 3.05
CA VAL A 83 -9.61 -0.81 2.77
C VAL A 83 -9.72 -1.32 1.34
N GLY A 84 -8.88 -0.81 0.45
CA GLY A 84 -8.76 -1.28 -0.93
C GLY A 84 -7.71 -2.39 -1.09
N ARG A 85 -7.64 -2.98 -2.29
CA ARG A 85 -6.73 -4.09 -2.61
C ARG A 85 -5.27 -3.79 -2.28
N LYS A 86 -4.80 -2.56 -2.59
CA LYS A 86 -3.44 -2.13 -2.24
C LYS A 86 -3.18 -2.24 -0.73
N SER A 87 -4.07 -1.65 0.09
CA SER A 87 -3.91 -1.65 1.55
C SER A 87 -4.03 -3.06 2.14
N ALA A 88 -4.98 -3.85 1.65
CA ALA A 88 -5.17 -5.22 2.08
C ALA A 88 -3.93 -6.09 1.80
N ASN A 89 -3.39 -6.03 0.57
CA ASN A 89 -2.15 -6.72 0.23
C ASN A 89 -0.96 -6.27 1.10
N LEU A 90 -0.85 -4.96 1.37
CA LEU A 90 0.22 -4.43 2.20
C LEU A 90 0.13 -4.93 3.65
N VAL A 91 -1.08 -5.01 4.21
CA VAL A 91 -1.31 -5.62 5.53
C VAL A 91 -0.90 -7.09 5.53
N LEU A 92 -1.32 -7.87 4.53
CA LEU A 92 -0.96 -9.28 4.41
C LEU A 92 0.55 -9.49 4.35
N THR A 93 1.24 -8.71 3.52
CA THR A 93 2.69 -8.88 3.32
C THR A 93 3.49 -8.41 4.53
N LEU A 94 3.21 -7.22 5.06
CA LEU A 94 4.01 -6.63 6.13
C LEU A 94 3.67 -7.13 7.53
N SER A 95 2.40 -7.46 7.79
CA SER A 95 1.95 -7.84 9.13
C SER A 95 1.85 -9.34 9.33
N PHE A 96 1.49 -10.06 8.28
CA PHE A 96 1.26 -11.51 8.35
C PHE A 96 2.27 -12.33 7.55
N HIS A 97 3.19 -11.68 6.82
CA HIS A 97 4.17 -12.34 5.94
C HIS A 97 3.52 -13.33 4.95
N LYS A 98 2.25 -13.06 4.59
CA LYS A 98 1.51 -13.83 3.60
C LYS A 98 1.79 -13.32 2.19
N PRO A 99 1.80 -14.20 1.19
CA PRO A 99 2.01 -13.79 -0.20
C PRO A 99 0.92 -12.84 -0.69
N GLY A 100 1.30 -11.64 -1.05
CA GLY A 100 0.45 -10.60 -1.63
C GLY A 100 1.25 -9.72 -2.58
N ILE A 101 0.59 -9.11 -3.55
CA ILE A 101 1.22 -8.14 -4.45
C ILE A 101 0.59 -6.78 -4.19
N CYS A 102 1.33 -5.90 -3.54
CA CYS A 102 0.91 -4.53 -3.33
C CYS A 102 1.16 -3.72 -4.61
N VAL A 103 0.11 -3.40 -5.35
CA VAL A 103 0.21 -2.59 -6.58
C VAL A 103 -0.20 -1.16 -6.28
N ASP A 104 0.77 -0.27 -6.30
CA ASP A 104 0.56 1.18 -6.27
C ASP A 104 0.77 1.80 -7.66
N THR A 105 0.75 3.13 -7.73
CA THR A 105 0.96 3.86 -8.99
C THR A 105 2.34 3.62 -9.60
N HIS A 106 3.37 3.34 -8.78
CA HIS A 106 4.71 3.03 -9.26
C HIS A 106 4.76 1.63 -9.85
N VAL A 107 4.28 0.63 -9.12
CA VAL A 107 4.24 -0.77 -9.58
C VAL A 107 3.42 -0.87 -10.88
N HIS A 108 2.21 -0.27 -10.90
CA HIS A 108 1.37 -0.26 -12.09
C HIS A 108 2.09 0.34 -13.30
N ARG A 109 2.62 1.56 -13.15
CA ARG A 109 3.32 2.27 -14.24
C ARG A 109 4.54 1.52 -14.75
N ILE A 110 5.40 1.06 -13.85
CA ILE A 110 6.66 0.42 -14.22
C ILE A 110 6.42 -0.93 -14.89
N SER A 111 5.51 -1.75 -14.36
CA SER A 111 5.18 -3.05 -14.95
C SER A 111 4.65 -2.94 -16.38
N ASN A 112 3.84 -1.89 -16.65
CA ASN A 112 3.36 -1.59 -18.01
C ASN A 112 4.49 -1.03 -18.89
N ARG A 113 5.30 -0.09 -18.40
CA ARG A 113 6.43 0.48 -19.16
C ARG A 113 7.47 -0.56 -19.57
N LEU A 114 7.73 -1.51 -18.69
CA LEU A 114 8.61 -2.64 -19.01
C LEU A 114 8.03 -3.56 -20.10
N GLY A 115 6.72 -3.44 -20.40
CA GLY A 115 6.02 -4.40 -21.26
C GLY A 115 5.80 -5.76 -20.58
N TYR A 116 6.02 -5.82 -19.25
CA TYR A 116 5.84 -7.06 -18.49
C TYR A 116 4.37 -7.44 -18.37
N VAL A 117 3.49 -6.45 -18.24
CA VAL A 117 2.03 -6.58 -18.30
C VAL A 117 1.45 -5.48 -19.21
N LYS A 118 0.19 -5.65 -19.65
CA LYS A 118 -0.58 -4.64 -20.39
C LYS A 118 -1.94 -4.49 -19.71
N THR A 119 -2.09 -3.45 -18.90
CA THR A 119 -3.25 -3.27 -18.02
C THR A 119 -3.60 -1.79 -17.88
N LYS A 120 -4.88 -1.49 -17.61
CA LYS A 120 -5.39 -0.13 -17.49
C LYS A 120 -5.46 0.38 -16.05
N THR A 121 -5.63 -0.53 -15.09
CA THR A 121 -5.80 -0.20 -13.67
C THR A 121 -4.81 -0.94 -12.78
N PRO A 122 -4.52 -0.43 -11.57
CA PRO A 122 -3.71 -1.14 -10.59
C PRO A 122 -4.26 -2.52 -10.22
N ASP A 123 -5.59 -2.67 -10.13
CA ASP A 123 -6.23 -3.94 -9.81
C ASP A 123 -6.03 -4.98 -10.93
N GLU A 124 -6.18 -4.57 -12.20
CA GLU A 124 -5.84 -5.41 -13.34
C GLU A 124 -4.35 -5.81 -13.33
N THR A 125 -3.47 -4.87 -12.96
CA THR A 125 -2.03 -5.14 -12.84
C THR A 125 -1.75 -6.17 -11.75
N GLU A 126 -2.38 -6.08 -10.59
CA GLU A 126 -2.27 -7.09 -9.54
C GLU A 126 -2.65 -8.47 -10.06
N MET A 127 -3.79 -8.58 -10.74
CA MET A 127 -4.26 -9.86 -11.29
C MET A 127 -3.34 -10.41 -12.37
N ALA A 128 -2.79 -9.55 -13.23
CA ALA A 128 -1.83 -9.94 -14.26
C ALA A 128 -0.50 -10.40 -13.66
N LEU A 129 0.00 -9.68 -12.63
CA LEU A 129 1.21 -10.05 -11.92
C LEU A 129 1.05 -11.37 -11.16
N ARG A 130 -0.10 -11.61 -10.51
CA ARG A 130 -0.38 -12.90 -9.85
C ARG A 130 -0.29 -14.10 -10.78
N ARG A 131 -0.64 -13.93 -12.07
CA ARG A 131 -0.54 -14.99 -13.09
C ARG A 131 0.86 -15.16 -13.64
N LYS A 132 1.66 -14.09 -13.68
CA LYS A 132 2.94 -14.07 -14.43
C LYS A 132 4.18 -14.03 -13.54
N LEU A 133 4.12 -13.29 -12.42
CA LEU A 133 5.25 -13.11 -11.52
C LEU A 133 5.39 -14.33 -10.60
N PRO A 134 6.56 -14.98 -10.52
CA PRO A 134 6.78 -16.07 -9.58
C PRO A 134 6.49 -15.64 -8.13
N LYS A 135 5.77 -16.47 -7.38
CA LYS A 135 5.24 -16.16 -6.05
C LYS A 135 6.30 -15.70 -5.05
N ARG A 136 7.53 -16.20 -5.17
CA ARG A 136 8.67 -15.82 -4.32
C ARG A 136 9.03 -14.33 -4.37
N TYR A 137 8.66 -13.62 -5.45
CA TYR A 137 8.94 -12.19 -5.63
C TYR A 137 7.78 -11.26 -5.26
N TRP A 138 6.62 -11.79 -4.88
CA TRP A 138 5.42 -10.98 -4.67
C TRP A 138 5.58 -9.92 -3.59
N ILE A 139 6.19 -10.28 -2.47
CA ILE A 139 6.38 -9.37 -1.33
C ILE A 139 7.37 -8.26 -1.69
N GLU A 140 8.52 -8.63 -2.25
CA GLU A 140 9.61 -7.70 -2.54
C GLU A 140 9.33 -6.77 -3.73
N PHE A 141 8.38 -7.15 -4.60
CA PHE A 141 8.14 -6.43 -5.85
C PHE A 141 7.74 -4.96 -5.64
N ASN A 142 6.92 -4.69 -4.64
CA ASN A 142 6.55 -3.32 -4.27
C ASN A 142 7.75 -2.56 -3.69
N ASP A 143 8.50 -3.18 -2.77
CA ASP A 143 9.63 -2.56 -2.08
C ASP A 143 10.75 -2.16 -3.06
N LEU A 144 10.93 -2.93 -4.13
CA LEU A 144 11.88 -2.62 -5.19
C LEU A 144 11.36 -1.53 -6.15
N LEU A 145 10.09 -1.62 -6.57
CA LEU A 145 9.58 -0.73 -7.62
C LEU A 145 9.17 0.65 -7.12
N VAL A 146 8.83 0.82 -5.84
CA VAL A 146 8.50 2.13 -5.29
C VAL A 146 9.71 3.08 -5.31
N PRO A 147 10.85 2.77 -4.69
CA PRO A 147 12.02 3.63 -4.76
C PRO A 147 12.57 3.77 -6.20
N PHE A 148 12.51 2.72 -7.00
CA PHE A 148 12.86 2.78 -8.42
C PHE A 148 11.97 3.79 -9.17
N GLY A 149 10.67 3.79 -8.91
CA GLY A 149 9.71 4.70 -9.54
C GLY A 149 9.78 6.14 -9.02
N GLN A 150 10.23 6.34 -7.79
CA GLN A 150 10.43 7.66 -7.21
C GLN A 150 11.71 8.33 -7.72
N ASN A 151 12.77 7.58 -7.92
CA ASN A 151 14.09 8.12 -8.19
C ASN A 151 14.50 8.03 -9.67
N LEU A 152 14.19 6.92 -10.35
CA LEU A 152 14.68 6.63 -11.69
C LEU A 152 13.56 6.62 -12.74
N CYS A 153 12.60 5.71 -12.62
CA CYS A 153 11.48 5.57 -13.55
C CYS A 153 10.33 6.52 -13.19
N ARG A 154 10.59 7.81 -13.22
CA ARG A 154 9.63 8.87 -12.84
C ARG A 154 8.40 8.90 -13.76
N PRO A 155 7.23 9.42 -13.31
CA PRO A 155 6.05 9.57 -14.15
C PRO A 155 6.33 10.36 -15.43
N ILE A 156 6.95 11.53 -15.27
CA ILE A 156 7.33 12.43 -16.36
C ILE A 156 8.84 12.36 -16.55
N SER A 157 9.29 12.19 -17.80
CA SER A 157 10.70 12.16 -18.19
C SER A 157 11.59 11.27 -17.30
N PRO A 158 11.39 9.93 -17.35
CA PRO A 158 12.22 8.98 -16.62
C PRO A 158 13.69 9.05 -17.05
N PHE A 159 14.60 8.69 -16.16
CA PHE A 159 16.05 8.67 -16.43
C PHE A 159 16.46 7.37 -17.13
N CYS A 160 16.02 7.17 -18.38
CA CYS A 160 16.27 5.93 -19.10
C CYS A 160 17.76 5.71 -19.41
N SER A 161 18.51 6.78 -19.76
CA SER A 161 19.96 6.68 -20.03
C SER A 161 20.79 6.16 -18.85
N ARG A 162 20.27 6.30 -17.61
CA ARG A 162 20.91 5.85 -16.39
C ARG A 162 20.29 4.57 -15.83
N CYS A 163 19.29 4.02 -16.53
CA CYS A 163 18.51 2.88 -16.03
C CYS A 163 19.27 1.58 -16.21
N PRO A 164 19.60 0.83 -15.14
CA PRO A 164 20.36 -0.41 -15.25
C PRO A 164 19.63 -1.53 -15.99
N ILE A 165 18.31 -1.40 -16.14
CA ILE A 165 17.47 -2.37 -16.86
C ILE A 165 16.93 -1.83 -18.19
N GLU A 166 17.50 -0.75 -18.73
CA GLU A 166 17.04 -0.10 -19.97
C GLU A 166 16.94 -1.09 -21.13
N ARG A 167 17.94 -1.95 -21.31
CA ARG A 167 18.00 -2.96 -22.39
C ARG A 167 16.86 -4.00 -22.34
N HIS A 168 16.21 -4.15 -21.19
CA HIS A 168 15.10 -5.07 -20.98
C HIS A 168 13.73 -4.36 -20.94
N CYS A 169 13.71 -3.05 -21.20
CA CYS A 169 12.51 -2.24 -21.06
C CYS A 169 11.92 -1.90 -22.43
N SER A 170 10.65 -2.25 -22.65
CA SER A 170 9.91 -1.89 -23.87
C SER A 170 9.56 -0.40 -23.96
N LYS A 171 9.78 0.39 -22.89
CA LYS A 171 9.48 1.83 -22.80
C LYS A 171 8.06 2.20 -23.22
N VAL A 172 7.08 1.31 -22.95
CA VAL A 172 5.67 1.55 -23.31
C VAL A 172 5.20 2.87 -22.74
N ASP A 173 4.56 3.71 -23.58
CA ASP A 173 4.06 5.06 -23.25
C ASP A 173 5.12 6.02 -22.69
N VAL A 174 6.39 5.81 -23.01
CA VAL A 174 7.48 6.74 -22.70
C VAL A 174 7.79 7.57 -23.93
N THR A 175 7.23 8.77 -24.01
CA THR A 175 7.43 9.70 -25.13
C THR A 175 8.65 10.62 -24.93
N LEU A 176 8.98 10.94 -23.67
CA LEU A 176 10.09 11.78 -23.29
C LEU A 176 10.89 11.12 -22.17
N HIS A 177 12.20 11.04 -22.31
CA HIS A 177 13.09 10.50 -21.27
C HIS A 177 14.46 11.22 -21.24
N ARG A 178 15.19 11.05 -20.16
CA ARG A 178 16.53 11.60 -19.92
C ARG A 178 17.56 10.49 -19.78
#